data_55eec00269bd9839db1d26089f9bfa41
#
_entry.id   55eec00269bd9839db1d26089f9bfa41
#
_cell.length_a   1.000
_cell.length_b   1.000
_cell.length_c   1.000
_cell.angle_alpha   90.00
_cell.angle_beta   90.00
_cell.angle_gamma   90.00
#
_symmetry.space_group_name_H-M   'P 1'
#
loop_
_entity.id
_entity.type
_entity.pdbx_description
1 polymer ?
#
loop_
_entity_poly.entity_id
_entity_poly.type
_entity_poly.pdbx_seq_one_letter_code
_entity_poly.pdbx_strand_id
1 'polypeptide(L)'
;MKTNLRQSNQAFVAAALVSAVAPAALAVDPHMGGEMKHVMVWRDGASLETMIDETVPLPILTNYDETYAGAASVLNGTWYNSQYGWVVEGFWEVPPGASIWIERLSGTPGLLSYSGGTMTTPAFTPIFGTAGSPARIIWDGRMLHNWYAATEPGPYQATYKVYFGDAGGTPLNGYMPSIVTLEWHLYCPADFNRDGYINGNDYDGFASAFEAADPAADFNGDGYVNGNDYDGFASAFEAGC
;
A
#
# COMPACT_ATOMS: atom_id res chain seq x y z
N MET A 1 24.77 -7.39 -88.85
CA MET A 1 23.98 -6.64 -87.82
C MET A 1 23.81 -7.54 -86.64
N LYS A 2 24.60 -7.33 -85.53
CA LYS A 2 24.56 -8.14 -84.30
C LYS A 2 23.95 -7.30 -83.22
N THR A 3 22.78 -7.68 -82.78
CA THR A 3 22.04 -7.03 -81.66
C THR A 3 22.46 -7.68 -80.36
N ASN A 4 23.10 -6.89 -79.51
CA ASN A 4 23.45 -7.29 -78.13
C ASN A 4 22.26 -7.02 -77.18
N LEU A 5 21.66 -8.08 -76.58
CA LEU A 5 20.73 -8.00 -75.51
C LEU A 5 21.51 -7.89 -74.19
N ARG A 6 21.40 -6.77 -73.51
CA ARG A 6 21.85 -6.61 -72.11
C ARG A 6 20.79 -7.23 -71.20
N GLN A 7 21.17 -8.27 -70.47
CA GLN A 7 20.40 -8.76 -69.33
C GLN A 7 20.71 -7.89 -68.15
N SER A 8 19.65 -7.25 -67.53
CA SER A 8 19.71 -6.54 -66.26
C SER A 8 19.40 -7.53 -65.17
N ASN A 9 20.39 -7.85 -64.33
CA ASN A 9 20.20 -8.60 -63.10
C ASN A 9 19.61 -7.65 -62.03
N GLN A 10 18.33 -7.81 -61.71
CA GLN A 10 17.75 -7.21 -60.53
C GLN A 10 17.97 -8.16 -59.36
N ALA A 11 18.79 -7.74 -58.40
CA ALA A 11 18.96 -8.42 -57.12
C ALA A 11 17.80 -8.04 -56.21
N PHE A 12 16.96 -9.01 -55.87
CA PHE A 12 15.95 -8.85 -54.81
C PHE A 12 16.64 -8.97 -53.46
N VAL A 13 16.71 -7.85 -52.71
CA VAL A 13 17.10 -7.85 -51.31
C VAL A 13 15.85 -8.20 -50.50
N ALA A 14 15.77 -9.42 -50.00
CA ALA A 14 14.75 -9.82 -49.03
C ALA A 14 15.10 -9.25 -47.65
N ALA A 15 14.41 -8.21 -47.23
CA ALA A 15 14.50 -7.72 -45.86
C ALA A 15 13.78 -8.70 -44.92
N ALA A 16 14.54 -9.44 -44.12
CA ALA A 16 13.99 -10.26 -43.05
C ALA A 16 13.54 -9.35 -41.91
N LEU A 17 12.23 -9.22 -41.69
CA LEU A 17 11.65 -8.62 -40.49
C LEU A 17 11.91 -9.56 -39.29
N VAL A 18 12.90 -9.22 -38.46
CA VAL A 18 13.06 -9.85 -37.15
C VAL A 18 12.05 -9.20 -36.22
N SER A 19 10.93 -9.86 -35.99
CA SER A 19 10.01 -9.50 -34.96
C SER A 19 10.68 -9.78 -33.59
N ALA A 20 11.15 -8.74 -32.93
CA ALA A 20 11.58 -8.84 -31.54
C ALA A 20 10.33 -9.15 -30.69
N VAL A 21 10.21 -10.39 -30.24
CA VAL A 21 9.25 -10.75 -29.20
C VAL A 21 9.82 -10.16 -27.92
N ALA A 22 9.21 -9.07 -27.45
CA ALA A 22 9.51 -8.56 -26.11
C ALA A 22 9.22 -9.67 -25.09
N PRO A 23 10.11 -9.95 -24.14
CA PRO A 23 9.83 -10.89 -23.09
C PRO A 23 8.56 -10.42 -22.37
N ALA A 24 7.60 -11.31 -22.18
CA ALA A 24 6.46 -11.03 -21.31
C ALA A 24 7.02 -10.75 -19.93
N ALA A 25 6.84 -9.51 -19.45
CA ALA A 25 7.15 -9.18 -18.07
C ALA A 25 6.35 -10.15 -17.18
N LEU A 26 7.04 -10.86 -16.29
CA LEU A 26 6.36 -11.65 -15.27
C LEU A 26 5.51 -10.68 -14.48
N ALA A 27 4.24 -11.02 -14.26
CA ALA A 27 3.38 -10.22 -13.41
C ALA A 27 3.99 -10.25 -12.00
N VAL A 28 4.42 -9.09 -11.52
CA VAL A 28 4.87 -8.90 -10.14
C VAL A 28 3.62 -8.67 -9.31
N ASP A 29 3.51 -9.36 -8.17
CA ASP A 29 2.44 -9.10 -7.23
C ASP A 29 2.76 -7.85 -6.38
N PRO A 30 1.78 -6.97 -6.11
CA PRO A 30 2.00 -5.79 -5.28
C PRO A 30 2.45 -6.15 -3.85
N HIS A 31 3.35 -5.33 -3.31
CA HIS A 31 3.89 -5.48 -1.97
C HIS A 31 2.87 -5.05 -0.91
N MET A 32 2.79 -5.79 0.19
CA MET A 32 1.97 -5.37 1.34
C MET A 32 2.51 -4.08 1.98
N GLY A 33 3.82 -3.89 1.96
CA GLY A 33 4.50 -2.70 2.48
C GLY A 33 5.19 -2.90 3.82
N GLY A 34 5.07 -4.08 4.44
CA GLY A 34 5.69 -4.41 5.72
C GLY A 34 4.87 -5.40 6.54
N GLU A 35 5.11 -5.43 7.85
CA GLU A 35 4.39 -6.28 8.80
C GLU A 35 2.91 -5.84 8.91
N MET A 36 2.00 -6.81 9.12
CA MET A 36 0.57 -6.54 9.27
C MET A 36 0.29 -5.73 10.54
N LYS A 37 -0.41 -4.60 10.39
CA LYS A 37 -0.90 -3.77 11.50
C LYS A 37 -2.40 -3.99 11.66
N HIS A 38 -2.80 -4.63 12.74
CA HIS A 38 -4.19 -5.01 12.92
C HIS A 38 -5.06 -3.85 13.41
N VAL A 39 -6.25 -3.75 12.84
CA VAL A 39 -7.38 -2.97 13.36
C VAL A 39 -8.35 -3.98 13.97
N MET A 40 -8.21 -4.19 15.26
CA MET A 40 -9.00 -5.15 16.03
C MET A 40 -10.38 -4.57 16.31
N VAL A 41 -11.42 -5.36 16.07
CA VAL A 41 -12.82 -4.98 16.29
C VAL A 41 -13.47 -6.00 17.18
N TRP A 42 -14.05 -5.55 18.31
CA TRP A 42 -14.80 -6.41 19.21
C TRP A 42 -16.11 -5.77 19.64
N ARG A 43 -16.92 -6.55 20.28
CA ARG A 43 -18.20 -6.11 20.81
C ARG A 43 -18.20 -6.15 22.33
N ASP A 44 -18.53 -5.01 22.96
CA ASP A 44 -18.81 -4.92 24.39
C ASP A 44 -20.28 -4.52 24.60
N GLY A 45 -21.10 -5.48 24.97
CA GLY A 45 -22.54 -5.27 25.14
C GLY A 45 -23.23 -4.79 23.86
N ALA A 46 -23.66 -3.53 23.87
CA ALA A 46 -24.28 -2.87 22.72
C ALA A 46 -23.27 -2.02 21.91
N SER A 47 -22.02 -1.91 22.33
CA SER A 47 -20.99 -1.13 21.66
C SER A 47 -20.12 -2.00 20.77
N LEU A 48 -19.72 -1.49 19.60
CA LEU A 48 -18.55 -1.92 18.90
C LEU A 48 -17.36 -1.09 19.37
N GLU A 49 -16.23 -1.75 19.54
CA GLU A 49 -14.98 -1.12 19.96
C GLU A 49 -13.91 -1.45 18.92
N THR A 50 -12.92 -0.56 18.77
CA THR A 50 -11.80 -0.73 17.87
C THR A 50 -10.50 -0.34 18.54
N MET A 51 -9.43 -1.06 18.25
CA MET A 51 -8.06 -0.73 18.65
C MET A 51 -7.10 -1.03 17.51
N ILE A 52 -6.10 -0.19 17.34
CA ILE A 52 -5.01 -0.42 16.41
C ILE A 52 -3.86 -1.08 17.18
N ASP A 53 -3.22 -2.06 16.58
CA ASP A 53 -2.01 -2.69 17.12
C ASP A 53 -0.86 -1.69 17.13
N GLU A 54 -0.49 -1.22 18.30
CA GLU A 54 0.60 -0.25 18.51
C GLU A 54 1.99 -0.90 18.55
N THR A 55 2.08 -2.22 18.50
CA THR A 55 3.37 -2.94 18.47
C THR A 55 4.02 -2.91 17.09
N VAL A 56 3.24 -2.68 16.03
CA VAL A 56 3.71 -2.52 14.66
C VAL A 56 3.81 -1.03 14.34
N PRO A 57 4.93 -0.55 13.79
CA PRO A 57 5.09 0.86 13.39
C PRO A 57 3.99 1.35 12.45
N LEU A 58 3.82 2.66 12.36
CA LEU A 58 2.86 3.25 11.45
C LEU A 58 3.26 2.94 9.99
N PRO A 59 2.31 2.50 9.16
CA PRO A 59 2.57 2.20 7.76
C PRO A 59 3.01 3.43 6.98
N ILE A 60 3.80 3.21 5.94
CA ILE A 60 4.25 4.21 5.00
C ILE A 60 3.70 3.85 3.62
N LEU A 61 3.17 4.82 2.90
CA LEU A 61 2.88 4.62 1.48
C LEU A 61 4.19 4.66 0.71
N THR A 62 4.53 3.58 0.00
CA THR A 62 5.80 3.40 -0.70
C THR A 62 5.57 3.28 -2.20
N ASN A 63 6.35 4.00 -3.01
CA ASN A 63 6.44 3.75 -4.44
C ASN A 63 7.56 2.75 -4.70
N TYR A 64 7.21 1.59 -5.28
CA TYR A 64 8.16 0.52 -5.58
C TYR A 64 8.77 0.64 -6.98
N ASP A 65 8.38 1.69 -7.74
CA ASP A 65 8.81 1.88 -9.14
C ASP A 65 8.57 0.64 -10.03
N GLU A 66 7.53 -0.11 -9.72
CA GLU A 66 7.11 -1.31 -10.41
C GLU A 66 5.85 -1.08 -11.24
N THR A 67 5.67 -1.92 -12.26
CA THR A 67 4.48 -1.89 -13.13
C THR A 67 3.69 -3.17 -12.97
N TYR A 68 2.45 -3.04 -12.51
CA TYR A 68 1.52 -4.13 -12.29
C TYR A 68 0.57 -4.27 -13.47
N ALA A 69 0.19 -5.52 -13.76
CA ALA A 69 -0.78 -5.84 -14.81
C ALA A 69 -2.18 -6.13 -14.24
N GLY A 70 -3.18 -6.13 -15.12
CA GLY A 70 -4.55 -6.49 -14.74
C GLY A 70 -5.17 -5.54 -13.72
N ALA A 71 -5.86 -6.09 -12.71
CA ALA A 71 -6.56 -5.31 -11.71
C ALA A 71 -5.62 -4.48 -10.82
N ALA A 72 -4.40 -4.97 -10.56
CA ALA A 72 -3.41 -4.29 -9.75
C ALA A 72 -2.81 -3.04 -10.44
N SER A 73 -3.05 -2.84 -11.74
CA SER A 73 -2.56 -1.67 -12.49
C SER A 73 -3.03 -0.32 -11.92
N VAL A 74 -4.04 -0.31 -11.06
CA VAL A 74 -4.49 0.89 -10.33
C VAL A 74 -3.43 1.43 -9.36
N LEU A 75 -2.42 0.61 -9.02
CA LEU A 75 -1.30 1.00 -8.16
C LEU A 75 -0.10 1.55 -8.93
N ASN A 76 -0.09 1.48 -10.27
CA ASN A 76 1.01 1.96 -11.09
C ASN A 76 1.25 3.46 -10.90
N GLY A 77 2.52 3.82 -10.62
CA GLY A 77 2.91 5.21 -10.41
C GLY A 77 2.34 5.83 -9.13
N THR A 78 1.88 5.02 -8.17
CA THR A 78 1.40 5.49 -6.87
C THR A 78 2.32 5.06 -5.75
N TRP A 79 2.25 5.76 -4.62
CA TRP A 79 2.69 5.29 -3.31
C TRP A 79 1.56 4.50 -2.71
N TYR A 80 1.79 3.27 -2.23
CA TYR A 80 0.72 2.43 -1.72
C TYR A 80 1.18 1.54 -0.57
N ASN A 81 0.19 1.00 0.17
CA ASN A 81 0.38 0.12 1.32
C ASN A 81 -0.86 -0.75 1.54
N SER A 82 -0.70 -1.94 2.10
CA SER A 82 -1.80 -2.85 2.46
C SER A 82 -1.60 -3.49 3.84
N GLN A 83 -0.82 -2.86 4.74
CA GLN A 83 -0.49 -3.41 6.06
C GLN A 83 -1.68 -3.43 7.01
N TYR A 84 -2.60 -2.45 6.92
CA TYR A 84 -3.78 -2.44 7.79
C TYR A 84 -4.70 -3.62 7.49
N GLY A 85 -4.85 -4.49 8.48
CA GLY A 85 -5.74 -5.65 8.46
C GLY A 85 -6.87 -5.50 9.47
N TRP A 86 -8.11 -5.38 8.98
CA TRP A 86 -9.29 -5.42 9.84
C TRP A 86 -9.51 -6.86 10.30
N VAL A 87 -9.68 -7.07 11.60
CA VAL A 87 -9.86 -8.40 12.21
C VAL A 87 -10.83 -8.33 13.38
N VAL A 88 -11.67 -9.36 13.50
CA VAL A 88 -12.52 -9.55 14.68
C VAL A 88 -11.66 -10.07 15.82
N GLU A 89 -11.76 -9.40 16.98
CA GLU A 89 -11.14 -9.84 18.22
C GLU A 89 -12.17 -10.51 19.11
N GLY A 90 -11.85 -11.73 19.61
CA GLY A 90 -12.70 -12.53 20.44
C GLY A 90 -13.88 -13.22 19.70
N PHE A 91 -14.83 -13.73 20.48
CA PHE A 91 -16.01 -14.41 19.98
C PHE A 91 -17.27 -13.62 20.33
N TRP A 92 -17.95 -13.11 19.32
CA TRP A 92 -19.22 -12.43 19.46
C TRP A 92 -20.06 -12.58 18.19
N GLU A 93 -21.35 -12.34 18.30
CA GLU A 93 -22.28 -12.49 17.19
C GLU A 93 -22.78 -11.14 16.70
N VAL A 94 -22.95 -11.05 15.39
CA VAL A 94 -23.64 -9.93 14.74
C VAL A 94 -25.13 -10.03 15.10
N PRO A 95 -25.78 -8.91 15.47
CA PRO A 95 -27.20 -8.92 15.76
C PRO A 95 -28.03 -9.49 14.60
N PRO A 96 -29.13 -10.21 14.88
CA PRO A 96 -29.98 -10.80 13.83
C PRO A 96 -30.44 -9.75 12.81
N GLY A 97 -30.24 -10.07 11.52
CA GLY A 97 -30.63 -9.17 10.40
C GLY A 97 -29.68 -7.97 10.18
N ALA A 98 -28.58 -7.89 10.94
CA ALA A 98 -27.58 -6.87 10.76
C ALA A 98 -26.39 -7.36 9.93
N SER A 99 -25.60 -6.41 9.46
CA SER A 99 -24.24 -6.60 8.93
C SER A 99 -23.28 -5.66 9.66
N ILE A 100 -21.99 -5.99 9.63
CA ILE A 100 -20.95 -5.07 10.05
C ILE A 100 -20.64 -4.17 8.86
N TRP A 101 -20.66 -2.88 9.07
CA TRP A 101 -20.31 -1.87 8.10
C TRP A 101 -19.06 -1.14 8.52
N ILE A 102 -18.18 -0.87 7.56
CA ILE A 102 -17.05 0.05 7.69
C ILE A 102 -17.33 1.21 6.75
N GLU A 103 -17.37 2.42 7.28
CA GLU A 103 -17.65 3.65 6.53
C GLU A 103 -16.54 4.66 6.75
N ARG A 104 -15.94 5.17 5.67
CA ARG A 104 -14.99 6.27 5.73
C ARG A 104 -15.74 7.57 5.96
N LEU A 105 -15.48 8.24 7.08
CA LEU A 105 -16.09 9.51 7.45
C LEU A 105 -15.32 10.71 6.87
N SER A 106 -13.99 10.61 6.89
CA SER A 106 -13.09 11.64 6.40
C SER A 106 -11.74 11.03 5.98
N GLY A 107 -10.88 11.84 5.37
CA GLY A 107 -9.51 11.44 5.07
C GLY A 107 -8.77 12.54 4.33
N THR A 108 -7.44 12.45 4.35
CA THR A 108 -6.57 13.35 3.60
C THR A 108 -6.95 13.32 2.12
N PRO A 109 -7.10 14.49 1.46
CA PRO A 109 -7.31 14.56 0.02
C PRO A 109 -6.21 13.79 -0.74
N GLY A 110 -6.61 13.06 -1.78
CA GLY A 110 -5.67 12.26 -2.58
C GLY A 110 -5.46 10.82 -2.08
N LEU A 111 -5.89 10.48 -0.85
CA LEU A 111 -5.85 9.09 -0.38
C LEU A 111 -6.96 8.27 -1.07
N LEU A 112 -6.53 7.31 -1.87
CA LEU A 112 -7.35 6.33 -2.59
C LEU A 112 -7.44 5.04 -1.77
N SER A 113 -8.51 4.27 -1.97
CA SER A 113 -8.68 2.97 -1.31
C SER A 113 -9.27 1.95 -2.27
N TYR A 114 -8.69 0.76 -2.27
CA TYR A 114 -9.13 -0.35 -3.11
C TYR A 114 -9.34 -1.61 -2.27
N SER A 115 -10.33 -2.40 -2.64
CA SER A 115 -10.62 -3.67 -1.97
C SER A 115 -9.44 -4.64 -2.09
N GLY A 116 -9.06 -5.28 -0.99
CA GLY A 116 -8.06 -6.34 -0.97
C GLY A 116 -8.53 -7.62 -1.65
N GLY A 117 -9.84 -7.81 -1.77
CA GLY A 117 -10.39 -9.07 -2.26
C GLY A 117 -10.18 -10.22 -1.28
N THR A 118 -9.83 -11.39 -1.80
CA THR A 118 -9.41 -12.56 -1.01
C THR A 118 -7.92 -12.80 -1.18
N MET A 119 -7.32 -13.61 -0.31
CA MET A 119 -5.89 -13.99 -0.42
C MET A 119 -5.52 -14.60 -1.79
N THR A 120 -6.50 -15.24 -2.45
CA THR A 120 -6.29 -15.91 -3.75
C THR A 120 -6.78 -15.09 -4.94
N THR A 121 -7.55 -14.04 -4.71
CA THR A 121 -8.16 -13.20 -5.76
C THR A 121 -8.20 -11.75 -5.29
N PRO A 122 -7.09 -11.01 -5.37
CA PRO A 122 -7.07 -9.58 -5.10
C PRO A 122 -8.03 -8.86 -6.06
N ALA A 123 -8.88 -7.97 -5.53
CA ALA A 123 -9.94 -7.37 -6.32
C ALA A 123 -9.59 -5.99 -6.88
N PHE A 124 -8.85 -5.18 -6.13
CA PHE A 124 -8.49 -3.79 -6.46
C PHE A 124 -9.68 -2.92 -6.92
N THR A 125 -10.89 -3.28 -6.49
CA THR A 125 -12.09 -2.49 -6.78
C THR A 125 -12.07 -1.22 -5.93
N PRO A 126 -12.36 -0.04 -6.50
CA PRO A 126 -12.45 1.19 -5.72
C PRO A 126 -13.49 1.10 -4.61
N ILE A 127 -13.11 1.53 -3.40
CA ILE A 127 -13.96 1.56 -2.19
C ILE A 127 -13.78 2.90 -1.45
N PHE A 128 -14.58 3.13 -0.43
CA PHE A 128 -14.46 4.28 0.47
C PHE A 128 -14.43 5.65 -0.23
N GLY A 129 -15.27 5.82 -1.26
CA GLY A 129 -15.38 7.07 -2.02
C GLY A 129 -14.39 7.20 -3.18
N THR A 130 -13.43 6.29 -3.33
CA THR A 130 -12.48 6.28 -4.45
C THR A 130 -13.23 6.13 -5.77
N ALA A 131 -12.95 7.00 -6.75
CA ALA A 131 -13.57 7.00 -8.07
C ALA A 131 -15.12 6.99 -8.04
N GLY A 132 -15.72 7.61 -7.00
CA GLY A 132 -17.19 7.68 -6.85
C GLY A 132 -17.84 6.42 -6.26
N SER A 133 -17.05 5.48 -5.75
CA SER A 133 -17.56 4.32 -5.03
C SER A 133 -18.29 4.73 -3.74
N PRO A 134 -19.17 3.88 -3.17
CA PRO A 134 -19.76 4.15 -1.87
C PRO A 134 -18.70 4.38 -0.80
N ALA A 135 -18.96 5.33 0.12
CA ALA A 135 -18.05 5.59 1.24
C ALA A 135 -18.00 4.45 2.27
N ARG A 136 -18.81 3.41 2.11
CA ARG A 136 -18.95 2.29 3.05
C ARG A 136 -18.96 0.96 2.33
N ILE A 137 -18.53 -0.09 3.06
CA ILE A 137 -18.55 -1.48 2.64
C ILE A 137 -19.19 -2.35 3.72
N ILE A 138 -19.75 -3.51 3.32
CA ILE A 138 -20.07 -4.58 4.26
C ILE A 138 -18.79 -5.38 4.51
N TRP A 139 -18.57 -5.71 5.79
CA TRP A 139 -17.47 -6.56 6.20
C TRP A 139 -18.02 -7.82 6.89
N ASP A 140 -17.54 -8.98 6.48
CA ASP A 140 -17.99 -10.28 6.98
C ASP A 140 -17.26 -10.75 8.26
N GLY A 141 -16.41 -9.89 8.84
CA GLY A 141 -15.62 -10.20 10.05
C GLY A 141 -14.36 -11.01 9.79
N ARG A 142 -14.11 -11.45 8.56
CA ARG A 142 -12.83 -12.10 8.20
C ARG A 142 -11.74 -11.06 8.06
N MET A 143 -10.48 -11.49 8.23
CA MET A 143 -9.35 -10.62 7.99
C MET A 143 -9.43 -9.97 6.61
N LEU A 144 -9.36 -8.64 6.59
CA LEU A 144 -9.52 -7.84 5.39
C LEU A 144 -8.38 -6.83 5.29
N HIS A 145 -7.52 -7.00 4.31
CA HIS A 145 -6.50 -6.04 3.91
C HIS A 145 -6.98 -5.26 2.70
N ASN A 146 -7.15 -3.96 2.85
CA ASN A 146 -7.42 -3.07 1.73
C ASN A 146 -6.11 -2.42 1.27
N TRP A 147 -6.08 -2.02 0.00
CA TRP A 147 -4.99 -1.24 -0.57
C TRP A 147 -5.28 0.24 -0.38
N TYR A 148 -4.33 0.97 0.13
CA TYR A 148 -4.37 2.41 0.29
C TYR A 148 -3.28 3.00 -0.58
N ALA A 149 -3.62 4.01 -1.40
CA ALA A 149 -2.71 4.55 -2.38
C ALA A 149 -2.86 6.07 -2.51
N ALA A 150 -1.79 6.73 -2.95
CA ALA A 150 -1.80 8.15 -3.27
C ALA A 150 -0.87 8.41 -4.46
N THR A 151 -1.11 9.50 -5.20
CA THR A 151 -0.27 9.90 -6.34
C THR A 151 0.95 10.71 -5.93
N GLU A 152 0.97 11.20 -4.71
CA GLU A 152 2.07 11.99 -4.14
C GLU A 152 2.53 11.39 -2.82
N PRO A 153 3.81 11.51 -2.46
CA PRO A 153 4.28 11.14 -1.13
C PRO A 153 3.71 12.09 -0.08
N GLY A 154 3.50 11.61 1.12
CA GLY A 154 3.03 12.48 2.21
C GLY A 154 2.46 11.69 3.39
N PRO A 155 2.21 12.39 4.50
CA PRO A 155 1.44 11.82 5.59
C PRO A 155 -0.04 11.79 5.18
N TYR A 156 -0.69 10.68 5.43
CA TYR A 156 -2.11 10.48 5.14
C TYR A 156 -2.83 9.97 6.36
N GLN A 157 -4.11 10.28 6.46
CA GLN A 157 -5.00 9.71 7.48
C GLN A 157 -6.38 9.50 6.91
N ALA A 158 -7.13 8.56 7.48
CA ALA A 158 -8.54 8.37 7.19
C ALA A 158 -9.28 7.88 8.43
N THR A 159 -10.41 8.50 8.74
CA THR A 159 -11.25 8.15 9.87
C THR A 159 -12.40 7.28 9.41
N TYR A 160 -12.59 6.18 10.09
CA TYR A 160 -13.60 5.17 9.80
C TYR A 160 -14.56 5.01 10.96
N LYS A 161 -15.80 4.70 10.63
CA LYS A 161 -16.84 4.27 11.54
C LYS A 161 -17.14 2.80 11.29
N VAL A 162 -17.08 1.99 12.36
CA VAL A 162 -17.49 0.58 12.34
C VAL A 162 -18.80 0.47 13.11
N TYR A 163 -19.82 -0.12 12.47
CA TYR A 163 -21.14 -0.16 13.07
C TYR A 163 -21.98 -1.34 12.59
N PHE A 164 -22.99 -1.71 13.35
CA PHE A 164 -24.06 -2.61 12.90
C PHE A 164 -25.11 -1.82 12.11
N GLY A 165 -25.37 -2.26 10.92
CA GLY A 165 -26.37 -1.66 10.03
C GLY A 165 -27.26 -2.71 9.39
N ASP A 166 -28.44 -2.28 8.90
CA ASP A 166 -29.31 -3.08 8.07
C ASP A 166 -28.68 -3.36 6.68
N ALA A 167 -29.41 -4.07 5.82
CA ALA A 167 -28.93 -4.40 4.47
C ALA A 167 -28.66 -3.13 3.60
N GLY A 168 -29.25 -1.99 3.92
CA GLY A 168 -29.02 -0.70 3.27
C GLY A 168 -27.92 0.14 3.92
N GLY A 169 -27.34 -0.34 5.03
CA GLY A 169 -26.32 0.38 5.79
C GLY A 169 -26.88 1.45 6.72
N THR A 170 -28.17 1.40 7.07
CA THR A 170 -28.74 2.26 8.11
C THR A 170 -28.29 1.71 9.47
N PRO A 171 -27.66 2.52 10.34
CA PRO A 171 -27.24 2.07 11.65
C PRO A 171 -28.40 1.50 12.47
N LEU A 172 -28.18 0.39 13.16
CA LEU A 172 -29.16 -0.19 14.05
C LEU A 172 -29.32 0.63 15.32
N ASN A 173 -30.58 0.90 15.70
CA ASN A 173 -30.89 1.56 16.96
C ASN A 173 -30.46 0.68 18.15
N GLY A 174 -29.93 1.34 19.19
CA GLY A 174 -29.49 0.67 20.41
C GLY A 174 -28.09 0.09 20.36
N TYR A 175 -27.37 0.25 19.25
CA TYR A 175 -25.98 -0.12 19.13
C TYR A 175 -25.09 1.11 18.90
N MET A 176 -23.97 1.16 19.62
CA MET A 176 -22.99 2.24 19.50
C MET A 176 -21.92 1.86 18.49
N PRO A 177 -21.61 2.74 17.52
CA PRO A 177 -20.51 2.54 16.59
C PRO A 177 -19.16 2.81 17.27
N SER A 178 -18.08 2.26 16.72
CA SER A 178 -16.73 2.68 17.01
C SER A 178 -16.18 3.58 15.93
N ILE A 179 -15.28 4.47 16.32
CA ILE A 179 -14.56 5.37 15.41
C ILE A 179 -13.07 5.10 15.55
N VAL A 180 -12.38 4.93 14.44
CA VAL A 180 -10.93 4.72 14.39
C VAL A 180 -10.32 5.53 13.27
N THR A 181 -9.12 6.08 13.49
CA THR A 181 -8.34 6.77 12.46
C THR A 181 -7.13 5.93 12.12
N LEU A 182 -6.98 5.61 10.84
CA LEU A 182 -5.79 5.00 10.28
C LEU A 182 -4.87 6.12 9.80
N GLU A 183 -3.57 5.95 10.04
CA GLU A 183 -2.55 6.94 9.71
C GLU A 183 -1.42 6.28 8.93
N TRP A 184 -0.86 7.02 7.97
CA TRP A 184 0.32 6.65 7.20
C TRP A 184 1.31 7.79 7.30
N HIS A 185 2.55 7.47 7.67
CA HIS A 185 3.59 8.47 7.75
C HIS A 185 4.20 8.81 6.39
N LEU A 186 4.82 9.98 6.32
CA LEU A 186 5.72 10.30 5.23
C LEU A 186 6.95 9.38 5.35
N TYR A 187 7.38 8.81 4.23
CA TYR A 187 8.68 8.15 4.19
C TYR A 187 9.77 9.18 4.47
N CYS A 188 10.46 8.96 5.54
CA CYS A 188 11.64 9.73 5.90
C CYS A 188 12.83 8.77 6.08
N PRO A 189 13.89 8.89 5.28
CA PRO A 189 15.04 8.01 5.44
C PRO A 189 15.70 8.09 6.83
N ALA A 190 15.55 9.22 7.52
CA ALA A 190 16.11 9.41 8.86
C ALA A 190 15.24 8.84 9.99
N ASP A 191 14.00 8.46 9.73
CA ASP A 191 13.19 7.62 10.62
C ASP A 191 13.62 6.16 10.44
N PHE A 192 14.78 5.84 11.05
CA PHE A 192 15.46 4.56 10.84
C PHE A 192 14.70 3.39 11.44
N ASN A 193 14.08 3.60 12.60
CA ASN A 193 13.27 2.59 13.27
C ASN A 193 11.82 2.52 12.76
N ARG A 194 11.42 3.49 11.91
CA ARG A 194 10.09 3.61 11.30
C ARG A 194 8.94 3.76 12.31
N ASP A 195 9.19 4.47 13.41
CA ASP A 195 8.16 4.77 14.40
C ASP A 195 7.40 6.08 14.11
N GLY A 196 7.81 6.79 13.07
CA GLY A 196 7.20 8.03 12.61
C GLY A 196 7.72 9.28 13.30
N TYR A 197 8.71 9.16 14.15
CA TYR A 197 9.36 10.28 14.85
C TYR A 197 10.86 10.26 14.58
N ILE A 198 11.41 11.37 14.09
CA ILE A 198 12.86 11.52 13.95
C ILE A 198 13.41 11.99 15.27
N ASN A 199 14.14 11.11 15.97
CA ASN A 199 14.66 11.37 17.29
C ASN A 199 15.94 10.56 17.59
N GLY A 200 16.44 10.62 18.83
CA GLY A 200 17.66 9.94 19.23
C GLY A 200 17.63 8.41 19.05
N ASN A 201 16.44 7.78 19.07
CA ASN A 201 16.34 6.32 18.86
C ASN A 201 16.72 5.93 17.42
N ASP A 202 16.39 6.79 16.43
CA ASP A 202 16.79 6.59 15.03
C ASP A 202 18.29 6.72 14.86
N TYR A 203 18.84 7.75 15.48
CA TYR A 203 20.30 7.93 15.47
C TYR A 203 21.03 6.76 16.09
N ASP A 204 20.59 6.30 17.25
CA ASP A 204 21.19 5.16 17.95
C ASP A 204 21.01 3.85 17.14
N GLY A 205 19.84 3.67 16.51
CA GLY A 205 19.56 2.55 15.63
C GLY A 205 20.46 2.53 14.40
N PHE A 206 20.56 3.67 13.70
CA PHE A 206 21.43 3.82 12.54
C PHE A 206 22.90 3.64 12.92
N ALA A 207 23.38 4.28 13.99
CA ALA A 207 24.77 4.17 14.44
C ALA A 207 25.14 2.71 14.77
N SER A 208 24.24 1.99 15.44
CA SER A 208 24.45 0.57 15.76
C SER A 208 24.56 -0.30 14.50
N ALA A 209 23.70 -0.09 13.51
CA ALA A 209 23.74 -0.78 12.23
C ALA A 209 24.99 -0.41 11.43
N PHE A 210 25.38 0.86 11.44
CA PHE A 210 26.59 1.36 10.77
C PHE A 210 27.86 0.74 11.36
N GLU A 211 28.01 0.69 12.69
CA GLU A 211 29.14 0.05 13.37
C GLU A 211 29.23 -1.45 13.09
N ALA A 212 28.07 -2.11 12.91
CA ALA A 212 28.00 -3.52 12.55
C ALA A 212 28.23 -3.78 11.05
N ALA A 213 28.39 -2.73 10.22
CA ALA A 213 28.37 -2.81 8.77
C ALA A 213 27.11 -3.56 8.23
N ASP A 214 25.97 -3.38 8.91
CA ASP A 214 24.69 -3.94 8.50
C ASP A 214 24.22 -3.26 7.21
N PRO A 215 23.78 -4.00 6.17
CA PRO A 215 23.22 -3.43 4.95
C PRO A 215 22.06 -2.44 5.17
N ALA A 216 21.37 -2.51 6.30
CA ALA A 216 20.35 -1.51 6.65
C ALA A 216 20.92 -0.08 6.80
N ALA A 217 22.22 0.06 7.07
CA ALA A 217 22.92 1.33 7.14
C ALA A 217 23.51 1.81 5.80
N ASP A 218 23.30 1.09 4.69
CA ASP A 218 23.58 1.57 3.33
C ASP A 218 22.52 2.60 2.95
N PHE A 219 22.73 3.83 3.42
CA PHE A 219 21.74 4.90 3.32
C PHE A 219 21.59 5.44 1.90
N ASN A 220 22.67 5.42 1.13
CA ASN A 220 22.69 5.92 -0.25
C ASN A 220 22.41 4.83 -1.29
N GLY A 221 22.34 3.55 -0.88
CA GLY A 221 22.01 2.41 -1.74
C GLY A 221 23.12 2.01 -2.70
N ASP A 222 24.40 2.35 -2.41
CA ASP A 222 25.52 2.04 -3.31
C ASP A 222 26.12 0.63 -3.07
N GLY A 223 25.62 -0.10 -2.08
CA GLY A 223 26.04 -1.45 -1.71
C GLY A 223 27.21 -1.52 -0.73
N TYR A 224 27.66 -0.39 -0.20
CA TYR A 224 28.75 -0.29 0.78
C TYR A 224 28.32 0.56 1.97
N VAL A 225 28.49 0.06 3.18
CA VAL A 225 28.29 0.85 4.41
C VAL A 225 29.58 1.60 4.74
N ASN A 226 29.58 2.93 4.57
CA ASN A 226 30.77 3.78 4.74
C ASN A 226 30.39 5.21 5.17
N GLY A 227 31.40 6.12 5.24
CA GLY A 227 31.19 7.49 5.70
C GLY A 227 30.18 8.31 4.87
N ASN A 228 29.95 7.97 3.60
CA ASN A 228 28.94 8.66 2.77
C ASN A 228 27.52 8.38 3.27
N ASP A 229 27.28 7.16 3.80
CA ASP A 229 25.99 6.77 4.38
C ASP A 229 25.74 7.53 5.67
N TYR A 230 26.79 7.63 6.51
CA TYR A 230 26.70 8.39 7.74
C TYR A 230 26.39 9.87 7.46
N ASP A 231 27.10 10.48 6.52
CA ASP A 231 26.88 11.88 6.13
C ASP A 231 25.48 12.08 5.52
N GLY A 232 25.01 11.12 4.72
CA GLY A 232 23.67 11.14 4.16
C GLY A 232 22.58 11.04 5.24
N PHE A 233 22.71 10.08 6.15
CA PHE A 233 21.79 9.93 7.27
C PHE A 233 21.79 11.15 8.19
N ALA A 234 22.97 11.64 8.59
CA ALA A 234 23.07 12.80 9.47
C ALA A 234 22.43 14.05 8.84
N SER A 235 22.63 14.26 7.53
CA SER A 235 22.00 15.37 6.81
C SER A 235 20.48 15.27 6.79
N ALA A 236 19.91 14.07 6.55
CA ALA A 236 18.47 13.85 6.57
C ALA A 236 17.90 14.00 8.00
N PHE A 237 18.63 13.49 9.00
CA PHE A 237 18.25 13.61 10.41
C PHE A 237 18.19 15.06 10.89
N GLU A 238 19.19 15.88 10.53
CA GLU A 238 19.23 17.31 10.85
C GLU A 238 18.14 18.11 10.11
N ALA A 239 17.83 17.72 8.88
CA ALA A 239 16.76 18.35 8.10
C ALA A 239 15.37 18.05 8.65
N GLY A 240 15.21 16.92 9.34
CA GLY A 240 13.92 16.49 9.89
C GLY A 240 12.92 16.06 8.81
N CYS A 241 13.45 15.67 7.60
CA CYS A 241 12.63 15.39 6.43
C CYS A 241 11.52 16.43 6.27
#